data_9d6c1cc38aacb477da527ac39b241309
#
_entry.id   9d6c1cc38aacb477da527ac39b241309
#
_cell.length_a   1.000
_cell.length_b   1.000
_cell.length_c   1.000
_cell.angle_alpha   90.00
_cell.angle_beta   90.00
_cell.angle_gamma   90.00
#
_symmetry.space_group_name_H-M   'P 1'
#
loop_
_entity.id
_entity.type
_entity.pdbx_description
1 polymer ?
#
loop_
_entity_poly.entity_id
_entity_poly.type
_entity_poly.pdbx_seq_one_letter_code
_entity_poly.pdbx_strand_id
1 'polypeptide(L)'
;MSRIHEHSEFGTSSVKAGELWYSEYHAVDVCLSFEAEPLAWEKTPFQQLNFYRNQSYGVFFTLNGYVQLTARDEFIYHDMIVHPAMAVNPDIRRVLIIGGGDGGTAREVARYPQVEQIDLVEIDEAVIRLSRQYLPQTAAVFDHEPRLKVWIGDGVEFVRKAKPDAYDLILVDSTDPVGPGEGLFTTHFYQDCYRILSEQGIMINQQEGAFFDQDIWEMQRAHRKVKAVFPISRVYGFN
;
A
#
# COMPACT_ATOMS: atom_id res chain seq x y z
N MET A 1 -16.10 4.93 27.34
CA MET A 1 -16.81 5.94 26.54
C MET A 1 -15.97 6.15 25.30
N SER A 2 -16.28 5.44 24.22
CA SER A 2 -15.60 5.56 22.93
C SER A 2 -16.04 6.86 22.27
N ARG A 3 -15.16 7.82 22.15
CA ARG A 3 -15.37 8.91 21.21
C ARG A 3 -15.07 8.34 19.81
N ILE A 4 -16.12 8.05 19.08
CA ILE A 4 -16.06 7.93 17.63
C ILE A 4 -15.63 9.33 17.16
N HIS A 5 -14.39 9.45 16.68
CA HIS A 5 -13.99 10.62 15.94
C HIS A 5 -14.77 10.56 14.62
N GLU A 6 -15.78 11.40 14.50
CA GLU A 6 -16.26 11.83 13.19
C GLU A 6 -15.06 12.44 12.49
N HIS A 7 -14.43 11.67 11.61
CA HIS A 7 -13.47 12.20 10.67
C HIS A 7 -14.21 13.22 9.84
N SER A 8 -13.93 14.51 10.10
CA SER A 8 -14.42 15.58 9.28
C SER A 8 -14.06 15.28 7.84
N GLU A 9 -15.08 15.13 7.05
CA GLU A 9 -14.98 15.10 5.60
C GLU A 9 -14.07 16.26 5.18
N PHE A 10 -12.96 15.91 4.49
CA PHE A 10 -12.03 16.81 3.81
C PHE A 10 -10.97 17.51 4.68
N GLY A 11 -9.71 17.25 4.33
CA GLY A 11 -8.62 18.11 4.72
C GLY A 11 -8.96 19.57 4.36
N THR A 12 -8.96 20.44 5.37
CA THR A 12 -9.25 21.86 5.17
C THR A 12 -8.11 22.50 4.40
N SER A 13 -8.34 22.81 3.12
CA SER A 13 -7.42 23.62 2.34
C SER A 13 -7.46 25.06 2.86
N SER A 14 -6.35 25.57 3.39
CA SER A 14 -6.19 26.99 3.64
C SER A 14 -5.77 27.68 2.34
N VAL A 15 -6.60 28.57 1.83
CA VAL A 15 -6.27 29.36 0.64
C VAL A 15 -5.52 30.61 1.10
N LYS A 16 -4.23 30.72 0.81
CA LYS A 16 -3.52 32.00 0.75
C LYS A 16 -3.71 32.56 -0.65
N ALA A 17 -4.27 33.77 -0.79
CA ALA A 17 -4.32 34.58 -2.00
C ALA A 17 -3.94 33.86 -3.33
N GLY A 18 -4.73 32.86 -3.75
CA GLY A 18 -4.56 32.14 -5.02
C GLY A 18 -3.81 30.80 -4.96
N GLU A 19 -3.31 30.36 -3.81
CA GLU A 19 -2.63 29.09 -3.62
C GLU A 19 -3.53 28.09 -2.86
N LEU A 20 -3.63 26.86 -3.36
CA LEU A 20 -4.31 25.76 -2.68
C LEU A 20 -3.28 24.97 -1.86
N TRP A 21 -3.54 24.77 -0.58
CA TRP A 21 -2.74 23.94 0.31
C TRP A 21 -3.57 22.71 0.73
N TYR A 22 -3.04 21.54 0.46
CA TYR A 22 -3.55 20.28 1.00
C TYR A 22 -2.95 20.06 2.38
N SER A 23 -3.77 19.71 3.38
CA SER A 23 -3.31 19.46 4.75
C SER A 23 -3.76 18.09 5.23
N GLU A 24 -2.81 17.28 5.66
CA GLU A 24 -3.04 15.97 6.28
C GLU A 24 -2.77 16.07 7.78
N TYR A 25 -3.71 15.63 8.59
CA TYR A 25 -3.63 15.67 10.04
C TYR A 25 -3.19 14.30 10.58
N HIS A 26 -2.04 14.23 11.21
CA HIS A 26 -1.49 13.03 11.84
C HIS A 26 -1.86 12.93 13.34
N ALA A 27 -2.10 14.06 13.99
CA ALA A 27 -2.57 14.16 15.38
C ALA A 27 -3.43 15.40 15.53
N VAL A 28 -4.02 15.59 16.71
CA VAL A 28 -4.92 16.74 16.99
C VAL A 28 -4.22 18.08 16.75
N ASP A 29 -2.92 18.14 16.95
CA ASP A 29 -2.06 19.34 16.90
C ASP A 29 -0.91 19.23 15.89
N VAL A 30 -0.91 18.18 15.03
CA VAL A 30 0.14 17.95 14.02
C VAL A 30 -0.49 17.76 12.65
N CYS A 31 -0.14 18.65 11.73
CA CYS A 31 -0.51 18.49 10.34
C CYS A 31 0.69 18.74 9.41
N LEU A 32 0.71 18.00 8.30
CA LEU A 32 1.62 18.21 7.19
C LEU A 32 0.86 18.88 6.05
N SER A 33 1.40 19.97 5.49
CA SER A 33 0.72 20.69 4.41
C SER A 33 1.59 20.80 3.18
N PHE A 34 0.97 20.58 2.01
CA PHE A 34 1.59 20.68 0.69
C PHE A 34 0.86 21.74 -0.14
N GLU A 35 1.61 22.61 -0.81
CA GLU A 35 1.04 23.36 -1.93
C GLU A 35 0.57 22.36 -2.99
N ALA A 36 -0.65 22.51 -3.50
CA ALA A 36 -1.29 21.48 -4.30
C ALA A 36 -2.02 22.08 -5.53
N GLU A 37 -1.56 21.71 -6.72
CA GLU A 37 -2.31 21.91 -7.95
C GLU A 37 -3.21 20.69 -8.19
N PRO A 38 -4.55 20.80 -8.19
CA PRO A 38 -5.44 19.68 -8.44
C PRO A 38 -5.28 19.14 -9.87
N LEU A 39 -5.13 17.82 -10.02
CA LEU A 39 -5.06 17.14 -11.31
C LEU A 39 -6.30 16.30 -11.60
N ALA A 40 -6.76 15.54 -10.60
CA ALA A 40 -7.95 14.69 -10.71
C ALA A 40 -8.60 14.49 -9.36
N TRP A 41 -9.92 14.25 -9.41
CA TRP A 41 -10.75 13.86 -8.28
C TRP A 41 -11.74 12.78 -8.74
N GLU A 42 -11.83 11.68 -7.99
CA GLU A 42 -12.79 10.64 -8.26
C GLU A 42 -13.26 9.98 -6.96
N LYS A 43 -14.58 9.75 -6.84
CA LYS A 43 -15.16 8.97 -5.76
C LYS A 43 -15.62 7.63 -6.32
N THR A 44 -15.06 6.55 -5.81
CA THR A 44 -15.41 5.18 -6.15
C THR A 44 -16.30 4.55 -5.08
N PRO A 45 -16.79 3.34 -5.25
CA PRO A 45 -17.47 2.60 -4.18
C PRO A 45 -16.58 2.31 -2.97
N PHE A 46 -15.26 2.39 -3.12
CA PHE A 46 -14.29 2.01 -2.08
C PHE A 46 -13.74 3.22 -1.33
N GLN A 47 -13.44 4.30 -2.06
CA GLN A 47 -12.70 5.43 -1.51
C GLN A 47 -12.80 6.70 -2.37
N GLN A 48 -12.28 7.79 -1.84
CA GLN A 48 -12.10 9.01 -2.60
C GLN A 48 -10.63 9.17 -3.00
N LEU A 49 -10.40 9.30 -4.30
CA LEU A 49 -9.08 9.51 -4.89
C LEU A 49 -8.91 10.97 -5.26
N ASN A 50 -7.78 11.56 -4.87
CA ASN A 50 -7.39 12.89 -5.33
C ASN A 50 -5.94 12.86 -5.79
N PHE A 51 -5.66 13.41 -6.96
CA PHE A 51 -4.32 13.57 -7.51
C PHE A 51 -3.98 15.04 -7.58
N TYR A 52 -2.77 15.37 -7.16
CA TYR A 52 -2.26 16.72 -7.09
C TYR A 52 -0.84 16.79 -7.67
N ARG A 53 -0.41 18.01 -8.02
CA ARG A 53 0.98 18.31 -8.34
C ARG A 53 1.56 19.28 -7.33
N ASN A 54 2.81 19.04 -6.95
CA ASN A 54 3.62 19.92 -6.13
C ASN A 54 4.97 20.15 -6.81
N GLN A 55 5.52 21.36 -6.70
CA GLN A 55 6.79 21.67 -7.36
C GLN A 55 7.97 20.89 -6.79
N SER A 56 7.99 20.65 -5.48
CA SER A 56 9.09 19.98 -4.78
C SER A 56 9.01 18.46 -4.82
N TYR A 57 7.76 17.91 -4.72
CA TYR A 57 7.51 16.48 -4.58
C TYR A 57 6.96 15.81 -5.85
N GLY A 58 6.68 16.60 -6.89
CA GLY A 58 6.07 16.10 -8.11
C GLY A 58 4.57 15.79 -7.95
N VAL A 59 4.09 14.77 -8.62
CA VAL A 59 2.71 14.30 -8.43
C VAL A 59 2.61 13.53 -7.12
N PHE A 60 1.54 13.78 -6.38
CA PHE A 60 1.16 12.97 -5.23
C PHE A 60 -0.34 12.66 -5.28
N PHE A 61 -0.76 11.60 -4.63
CA PHE A 61 -2.17 11.29 -4.52
C PHE A 61 -2.58 10.90 -3.12
N THR A 62 -3.87 11.03 -2.85
CA THR A 62 -4.47 10.71 -1.56
C THR A 62 -5.64 9.77 -1.73
N LEU A 63 -5.80 8.86 -0.76
CA LEU A 63 -6.96 8.00 -0.59
C LEU A 63 -7.66 8.39 0.71
N ASN A 64 -8.93 8.76 0.61
CA ASN A 64 -9.73 9.24 1.75
C ASN A 64 -9.06 10.35 2.57
N GLY A 65 -8.24 11.19 1.95
CA GLY A 65 -7.55 12.28 2.61
C GLY A 65 -6.19 11.91 3.21
N TYR A 66 -5.66 10.71 3.00
CA TYR A 66 -4.31 10.30 3.40
C TYR A 66 -3.39 10.25 2.20
N VAL A 67 -2.24 10.90 2.30
CA VAL A 67 -1.20 10.85 1.26
C VAL A 67 -0.65 9.44 1.16
N GLN A 68 -0.67 8.87 -0.04
CA GLN A 68 -0.18 7.51 -0.28
C GLN A 68 1.27 7.51 -0.74
N LEU A 69 1.60 8.39 -1.65
CA LEU A 69 2.97 8.58 -2.13
C LEU A 69 3.17 9.96 -2.76
N THR A 70 4.41 10.34 -2.91
CA THR A 70 4.84 11.43 -3.80
C THR A 70 5.80 10.89 -4.86
N ALA A 71 5.79 11.47 -6.07
CA ALA A 71 6.66 11.02 -7.16
C ALA A 71 8.16 11.14 -6.85
N ARG A 72 8.53 11.94 -5.86
CA ARG A 72 9.92 12.18 -5.48
C ARG A 72 10.52 11.10 -4.59
N ASP A 73 9.77 10.58 -3.64
CA ASP A 73 10.27 9.73 -2.56
C ASP A 73 9.60 8.35 -2.48
N GLU A 74 8.66 8.05 -3.38
CA GLU A 74 7.96 6.77 -3.44
C GLU A 74 8.90 5.56 -3.45
N PHE A 75 10.08 5.73 -4.07
CA PHE A 75 11.07 4.67 -4.19
C PHE A 75 11.57 4.17 -2.83
N ILE A 76 11.63 5.03 -1.80
CA ILE A 76 12.06 4.64 -0.45
C ILE A 76 11.14 3.54 0.09
N TYR A 77 9.83 3.74 -0.05
CA TYR A 77 8.84 2.77 0.36
C TYR A 77 8.89 1.49 -0.49
N HIS A 78 8.87 1.64 -1.81
CA HIS A 78 8.83 0.50 -2.72
C HIS A 78 10.10 -0.36 -2.68
N ASP A 79 11.26 0.26 -2.50
CA ASP A 79 12.50 -0.47 -2.26
C ASP A 79 12.40 -1.29 -0.96
N MET A 80 11.87 -0.71 0.10
CA MET A 80 11.83 -1.35 1.42
C MET A 80 10.75 -2.41 1.55
N ILE A 81 9.66 -2.34 0.80
CA ILE A 81 8.66 -3.42 0.82
C ILE A 81 9.12 -4.63 -0.03
N VAL A 82 9.98 -4.45 -1.03
CA VAL A 82 10.39 -5.53 -1.96
C VAL A 82 11.76 -6.10 -1.62
N HIS A 83 12.78 -5.27 -1.59
CA HIS A 83 14.17 -5.74 -1.59
C HIS A 83 14.59 -6.52 -0.34
N PRO A 84 14.11 -6.25 0.87
CA PRO A 84 14.46 -7.06 2.03
C PRO A 84 14.10 -8.54 1.89
N ALA A 85 12.91 -8.84 1.36
CA ALA A 85 12.51 -10.24 1.13
C ALA A 85 13.36 -10.90 0.04
N MET A 86 13.60 -10.19 -1.06
CA MET A 86 14.41 -10.69 -2.18
C MET A 86 15.88 -10.91 -1.80
N ALA A 87 16.39 -10.13 -0.85
CA ALA A 87 17.74 -10.32 -0.30
C ALA A 87 17.84 -11.52 0.67
N VAL A 88 16.76 -11.80 1.41
CA VAL A 88 16.70 -12.92 2.36
C VAL A 88 16.50 -14.25 1.63
N ASN A 89 15.66 -14.27 0.59
CA ASN A 89 15.41 -15.46 -0.21
C ASN A 89 15.58 -15.15 -1.72
N PRO A 90 16.74 -15.47 -2.31
CA PRO A 90 17.00 -15.22 -3.74
C PRO A 90 16.25 -16.19 -4.68
N ASP A 91 15.62 -17.23 -4.15
CA ASP A 91 14.91 -18.24 -4.93
C ASP A 91 13.42 -17.93 -5.12
N ILE A 92 12.96 -16.72 -4.76
CA ILE A 92 11.59 -16.26 -5.00
C ILE A 92 11.30 -16.22 -6.51
N ARG A 93 10.23 -16.91 -6.92
CA ARG A 93 9.78 -17.04 -8.31
C ARG A 93 8.37 -16.51 -8.52
N ARG A 94 7.49 -16.71 -7.55
CA ARG A 94 6.06 -16.40 -7.65
C ARG A 94 5.69 -15.39 -6.56
N VAL A 95 5.29 -14.22 -7.00
CA VAL A 95 5.00 -13.09 -6.12
C VAL A 95 3.52 -12.73 -6.21
N LEU A 96 2.89 -12.54 -5.06
CA LEU A 96 1.56 -11.95 -4.92
C LEU A 96 1.70 -10.56 -4.29
N ILE A 97 1.10 -9.57 -4.93
CA ILE A 97 0.97 -8.20 -4.41
C ILE A 97 -0.51 -7.96 -4.14
N ILE A 98 -0.85 -7.50 -2.95
CA ILE A 98 -2.22 -7.14 -2.56
C ILE A 98 -2.25 -5.64 -2.33
N GLY A 99 -3.05 -4.91 -3.12
CA GLY A 99 -2.95 -3.48 -3.29
C GLY A 99 -1.90 -3.10 -4.34
N GLY A 100 -1.17 -2.02 -4.12
CA GLY A 100 -0.09 -1.56 -5.00
C GLY A 100 -0.58 -1.04 -6.35
N GLY A 101 -1.79 -0.49 -6.40
CA GLY A 101 -2.40 0.03 -7.62
C GLY A 101 -1.68 1.22 -8.27
N ASP A 102 -0.69 1.80 -7.62
CA ASP A 102 0.23 2.79 -8.20
C ASP A 102 1.31 2.16 -9.09
N GLY A 103 1.61 0.85 -8.93
CA GLY A 103 2.55 0.08 -9.71
C GLY A 103 3.99 0.05 -9.17
N GLY A 104 4.32 0.81 -8.14
CA GLY A 104 5.69 0.92 -7.63
C GLY A 104 6.23 -0.40 -7.09
N THR A 105 5.46 -1.10 -6.26
CA THR A 105 5.84 -2.43 -5.76
C THR A 105 6.02 -3.44 -6.88
N ALA A 106 5.12 -3.45 -7.87
CA ALA A 106 5.26 -4.34 -9.03
C ALA A 106 6.48 -3.99 -9.88
N ARG A 107 6.80 -2.69 -10.05
CA ARG A 107 8.02 -2.22 -10.73
C ARG A 107 9.28 -2.75 -10.05
N GLU A 108 9.36 -2.68 -8.73
CA GLU A 108 10.52 -3.17 -8.00
C GLU A 108 10.66 -4.70 -8.07
N VAL A 109 9.55 -5.44 -7.97
CA VAL A 109 9.55 -6.89 -8.18
C VAL A 109 10.01 -7.26 -9.59
N ALA A 110 9.59 -6.52 -10.60
CA ALA A 110 9.95 -6.75 -12.01
C ALA A 110 11.45 -6.65 -12.30
N ARG A 111 12.23 -5.97 -11.46
CA ARG A 111 13.69 -5.87 -11.57
C ARG A 111 14.42 -7.20 -11.35
N TYR A 112 13.74 -8.20 -10.80
CA TYR A 112 14.31 -9.50 -10.49
C TYR A 112 14.03 -10.50 -11.63
N PRO A 113 15.06 -10.87 -12.42
CA PRO A 113 14.86 -11.74 -13.59
C PRO A 113 14.46 -13.16 -13.24
N GLN A 114 14.76 -13.64 -12.01
CA GLN A 114 14.37 -14.95 -11.54
C GLN A 114 12.88 -15.05 -11.18
N VAL A 115 12.17 -13.95 -10.99
CA VAL A 115 10.73 -13.95 -10.78
C VAL A 115 10.04 -14.37 -12.08
N GLU A 116 9.17 -15.35 -12.01
CA GLU A 116 8.47 -15.95 -13.15
C GLU A 116 7.00 -15.50 -13.25
N GLN A 117 6.40 -15.16 -12.11
CA GLN A 117 5.00 -14.76 -12.00
C GLN A 117 4.83 -13.64 -10.99
N ILE A 118 4.06 -12.63 -11.38
CA ILE A 118 3.64 -11.53 -10.51
C ILE A 118 2.12 -11.41 -10.64
N ASP A 119 1.38 -11.75 -9.58
CA ASP A 119 -0.05 -11.45 -9.48
C ASP A 119 -0.24 -10.21 -8.60
N LEU A 120 -0.94 -9.21 -9.11
CA LEU A 120 -1.32 -8.03 -8.35
C LEU A 120 -2.85 -7.97 -8.24
N VAL A 121 -3.34 -7.85 -7.02
CA VAL A 121 -4.78 -7.81 -6.72
C VAL A 121 -5.12 -6.45 -6.15
N GLU A 122 -5.77 -5.61 -6.94
CA GLU A 122 -6.21 -4.27 -6.55
C GLU A 122 -7.74 -4.21 -6.49
N ILE A 123 -8.26 -3.69 -5.38
CA ILE A 123 -9.72 -3.61 -5.19
C ILE A 123 -10.35 -2.50 -6.02
N ASP A 124 -9.61 -1.42 -6.26
CA ASP A 124 -10.10 -0.21 -6.92
C ASP A 124 -9.37 0.05 -8.24
N GLU A 125 -9.97 -0.36 -9.35
CA GLU A 125 -9.42 -0.15 -10.70
C GLU A 125 -9.10 1.33 -10.99
N ALA A 126 -9.79 2.28 -10.33
CA ALA A 126 -9.53 3.69 -10.54
C ALA A 126 -8.12 4.09 -10.08
N VAL A 127 -7.57 3.43 -9.06
CA VAL A 127 -6.18 3.68 -8.61
C VAL A 127 -5.22 3.37 -9.76
N ILE A 128 -5.31 2.19 -10.37
CA ILE A 128 -4.45 1.79 -11.49
C ILE A 128 -4.61 2.75 -12.67
N ARG A 129 -5.84 3.05 -13.05
CA ARG A 129 -6.14 3.91 -14.20
C ARG A 129 -5.61 5.32 -14.03
N LEU A 130 -5.81 5.93 -12.88
CA LEU A 130 -5.31 7.27 -12.59
C LEU A 130 -3.79 7.29 -12.40
N SER A 131 -3.20 6.24 -11.83
CA SER A 131 -1.75 6.10 -11.72
C SER A 131 -1.10 6.00 -13.11
N ARG A 132 -1.66 5.25 -14.05
CA ARG A 132 -1.19 5.25 -15.44
C ARG A 132 -1.18 6.65 -16.06
N GLN A 133 -2.14 7.47 -15.74
CA GLN A 133 -2.25 8.82 -16.29
C GLN A 133 -1.29 9.83 -15.64
N TYR A 134 -1.10 9.74 -14.32
CA TYR A 134 -0.44 10.79 -13.54
C TYR A 134 0.89 10.37 -12.91
N LEU A 135 1.17 9.06 -12.80
CA LEU A 135 2.38 8.46 -12.22
C LEU A 135 3.03 7.45 -13.18
N PRO A 136 3.36 7.86 -14.42
CA PRO A 136 3.87 6.91 -15.41
C PRO A 136 5.20 6.25 -15.00
N GLN A 137 5.98 6.87 -14.11
CA GLN A 137 7.25 6.31 -13.61
C GLN A 137 7.08 5.03 -12.77
N THR A 138 5.93 4.84 -12.11
CA THR A 138 5.59 3.61 -11.39
C THR A 138 4.66 2.73 -12.22
N ALA A 139 3.62 3.30 -12.78
CA ALA A 139 2.52 2.58 -13.43
C ALA A 139 2.85 2.02 -14.82
N ALA A 140 3.98 2.40 -15.44
CA ALA A 140 4.40 1.83 -16.73
C ALA A 140 4.58 0.29 -16.68
N VAL A 141 4.82 -0.28 -15.50
CA VAL A 141 4.93 -1.72 -15.28
C VAL A 141 3.66 -2.46 -15.71
N PHE A 142 2.50 -1.87 -15.57
CA PHE A 142 1.22 -2.47 -15.97
C PHE A 142 1.08 -2.72 -17.47
N ASP A 143 1.83 -1.99 -18.29
CA ASP A 143 1.76 -2.06 -19.75
C ASP A 143 2.96 -2.79 -20.38
N HIS A 144 4.05 -2.94 -19.65
CA HIS A 144 5.31 -3.41 -20.19
C HIS A 144 5.88 -4.69 -19.56
N GLU A 145 5.35 -5.14 -18.40
CA GLU A 145 5.84 -6.33 -17.72
C GLU A 145 4.99 -7.57 -18.05
N PRO A 146 5.47 -8.48 -18.91
CA PRO A 146 4.67 -9.63 -19.38
C PRO A 146 4.40 -10.67 -18.29
N ARG A 147 5.16 -10.69 -17.19
CA ARG A 147 4.98 -11.60 -16.05
C ARG A 147 3.91 -11.11 -15.09
N LEU A 148 3.51 -9.82 -15.20
CA LEU A 148 2.54 -9.20 -14.33
C LEU A 148 1.11 -9.49 -14.81
N LYS A 149 0.30 -10.04 -13.92
CA LYS A 149 -1.12 -10.20 -14.11
C LYS A 149 -1.88 -9.39 -13.06
N VAL A 150 -2.69 -8.48 -13.52
CA VAL A 150 -3.55 -7.64 -12.67
C VAL A 150 -4.93 -8.27 -12.52
N TRP A 151 -5.40 -8.36 -11.28
CA TRP A 151 -6.71 -8.83 -10.90
C TRP A 151 -7.44 -7.69 -10.17
N ILE A 152 -8.61 -7.31 -10.67
CA ILE A 152 -9.47 -6.34 -9.97
C ILE A 152 -10.38 -7.12 -9.04
N GLY A 153 -10.28 -6.87 -7.73
CA GLY A 153 -11.08 -7.53 -6.73
C GLY A 153 -10.52 -7.49 -5.31
N ASP A 154 -11.22 -8.17 -4.42
CA ASP A 154 -10.89 -8.26 -3.00
C ASP A 154 -9.70 -9.21 -2.76
N GLY A 155 -8.61 -8.67 -2.19
CA GLY A 155 -7.40 -9.43 -1.85
C GLY A 155 -7.65 -10.54 -0.82
N VAL A 156 -8.54 -10.34 0.14
CA VAL A 156 -8.91 -11.38 1.13
C VAL A 156 -9.56 -12.57 0.45
N GLU A 157 -10.52 -12.30 -0.43
CA GLU A 157 -11.18 -13.33 -1.24
C GLU A 157 -10.22 -14.06 -2.18
N PHE A 158 -9.29 -13.32 -2.78
CA PHE A 158 -8.28 -13.90 -3.66
C PHE A 158 -7.39 -14.89 -2.91
N VAL A 159 -6.83 -14.48 -1.76
CA VAL A 159 -5.97 -15.33 -0.91
C VAL A 159 -6.74 -16.55 -0.41
N ARG A 160 -7.99 -16.37 0.03
CA ARG A 160 -8.84 -17.48 0.49
C ARG A 160 -9.02 -18.58 -0.56
N LYS A 161 -9.16 -18.19 -1.85
CA LYS A 161 -9.38 -19.11 -2.98
C LYS A 161 -8.11 -19.68 -3.58
N ALA A 162 -6.96 -19.08 -3.30
CA ALA A 162 -5.67 -19.54 -3.81
C ALA A 162 -5.31 -20.92 -3.27
N LYS A 163 -4.57 -21.70 -4.07
CA LYS A 163 -4.09 -23.03 -3.68
C LYS A 163 -2.99 -22.92 -2.62
N PRO A 164 -2.84 -23.92 -1.75
CA PRO A 164 -1.65 -24.01 -0.91
C PRO A 164 -0.36 -23.96 -1.74
N ASP A 165 0.71 -23.43 -1.16
CA ASP A 165 2.07 -23.35 -1.76
C ASP A 165 2.09 -22.62 -3.12
N ALA A 166 1.17 -21.68 -3.36
CA ALA A 166 1.05 -20.98 -4.63
C ALA A 166 2.11 -19.90 -4.84
N TYR A 167 2.60 -19.29 -3.75
CA TYR A 167 3.49 -18.13 -3.81
C TYR A 167 4.71 -18.28 -2.92
N ASP A 168 5.81 -17.66 -3.34
CA ASP A 168 7.06 -17.61 -2.57
C ASP A 168 7.21 -16.29 -1.83
N LEU A 169 6.51 -15.25 -2.28
CA LEU A 169 6.46 -13.94 -1.63
C LEU A 169 5.04 -13.38 -1.70
N ILE A 170 4.56 -12.84 -0.59
CA ILE A 170 3.34 -12.05 -0.51
C ILE A 170 3.72 -10.67 0.00
N LEU A 171 3.36 -9.63 -0.75
CA LEU A 171 3.53 -8.23 -0.41
C LEU A 171 2.14 -7.62 -0.21
N VAL A 172 1.83 -7.20 1.02
CA VAL A 172 0.58 -6.51 1.33
C VAL A 172 0.90 -5.01 1.34
N ASP A 173 0.62 -4.40 0.21
CA ASP A 173 0.85 -3.01 -0.12
C ASP A 173 -0.49 -2.28 -0.19
N SER A 174 -1.09 -2.10 0.98
CA SER A 174 -2.44 -1.56 1.14
C SER A 174 -2.44 -0.32 2.01
N THR A 175 -3.57 0.39 2.02
CA THR A 175 -3.84 1.43 3.01
C THR A 175 -3.91 0.83 4.42
N ASP A 176 -3.84 1.69 5.42
CA ASP A 176 -4.03 1.37 6.83
C ASP A 176 -5.33 0.60 7.09
N PRO A 177 -5.49 -0.04 8.28
CA PRO A 177 -6.62 -0.92 8.60
C PRO A 177 -7.94 -0.16 8.78
N VAL A 178 -8.31 0.67 7.80
CA VAL A 178 -9.53 1.47 7.75
C VAL A 178 -10.30 1.18 6.45
N GLY A 179 -11.61 0.97 6.56
CA GLY A 179 -12.47 0.74 5.40
C GLY A 179 -12.12 -0.53 4.62
N PRO A 180 -11.86 -0.47 3.31
CA PRO A 180 -11.60 -1.65 2.49
C PRO A 180 -10.39 -2.49 2.94
N GLY A 181 -9.40 -1.87 3.62
CA GLY A 181 -8.19 -2.53 4.11
C GLY A 181 -8.38 -3.37 5.38
N GLU A 182 -9.44 -3.18 6.17
CA GLU A 182 -9.61 -3.83 7.48
C GLU A 182 -9.44 -5.36 7.44
N GLY A 183 -9.93 -6.00 6.38
CA GLY A 183 -9.87 -7.45 6.19
C GLY A 183 -8.44 -8.00 6.13
N LEU A 184 -7.49 -7.20 5.64
CA LEU A 184 -6.08 -7.56 5.45
C LEU A 184 -5.28 -7.59 6.77
N PHE A 185 -5.88 -7.14 7.88
CA PHE A 185 -5.25 -7.10 9.21
C PHE A 185 -5.88 -8.09 10.19
N THR A 186 -6.56 -9.13 9.68
CA THR A 186 -7.18 -10.17 10.50
C THR A 186 -6.30 -11.40 10.66
N THR A 187 -6.45 -12.11 11.78
CA THR A 187 -5.72 -13.37 11.99
C THR A 187 -6.07 -14.42 10.91
N HIS A 188 -7.32 -14.45 10.44
CA HIS A 188 -7.74 -15.37 9.38
C HIS A 188 -7.03 -15.07 8.05
N PHE A 189 -6.91 -13.80 7.68
CA PHE A 189 -6.17 -13.41 6.50
C PHE A 189 -4.71 -13.85 6.59
N TYR A 190 -4.04 -13.64 7.73
CA TYR A 190 -2.67 -14.12 7.94
C TYR A 190 -2.54 -15.64 7.87
N GLN A 191 -3.53 -16.38 8.39
CA GLN A 191 -3.58 -17.85 8.27
C GLN A 191 -3.73 -18.29 6.81
N ASP A 192 -4.58 -17.63 6.04
CA ASP A 192 -4.73 -17.87 4.61
C ASP A 192 -3.46 -17.52 3.82
N CYS A 193 -2.80 -16.41 4.14
CA CYS A 193 -1.50 -16.06 3.56
C CYS A 193 -0.45 -17.14 3.88
N TYR A 194 -0.37 -17.59 5.13
CA TYR A 194 0.57 -18.66 5.54
C TYR A 194 0.30 -19.96 4.79
N ARG A 195 -0.95 -20.32 4.56
CA ARG A 195 -1.36 -21.51 3.83
C ARG A 195 -0.93 -21.49 2.36
N ILE A 196 -0.98 -20.33 1.71
CA ILE A 196 -0.65 -20.21 0.28
C ILE A 196 0.82 -19.90 0.00
N LEU A 197 1.61 -19.61 1.05
CA LEU A 197 3.05 -19.48 0.95
C LEU A 197 3.73 -20.85 0.84
N SER A 198 4.80 -20.94 0.04
CA SER A 198 5.70 -22.07 0.01
C SER A 198 6.46 -22.21 1.35
N GLU A 199 7.12 -23.34 1.58
CA GLU A 199 7.80 -23.68 2.85
C GLU A 199 8.79 -22.60 3.30
N GLN A 200 9.50 -21.95 2.37
CA GLN A 200 10.42 -20.85 2.63
C GLN A 200 9.85 -19.49 2.22
N GLY A 201 8.54 -19.42 2.04
CA GLY A 201 7.87 -18.23 1.60
C GLY A 201 7.90 -17.11 2.65
N ILE A 202 7.91 -15.90 2.16
CA ILE A 202 7.96 -14.67 2.98
C ILE A 202 6.69 -13.86 2.76
N MET A 203 6.17 -13.26 3.83
CA MET A 203 5.16 -12.22 3.74
C MET A 203 5.74 -10.92 4.29
N ILE A 204 5.58 -9.83 3.54
CA ILE A 204 5.78 -8.47 4.03
C ILE A 204 4.43 -7.77 4.03
N ASN A 205 4.11 -7.13 5.14
CA ASN A 205 2.88 -6.39 5.32
C ASN A 205 3.22 -4.97 5.79
N GLN A 206 2.80 -3.96 5.02
CA GLN A 206 2.86 -2.58 5.45
C GLN A 206 2.05 -2.41 6.74
N GLN A 207 2.57 -1.59 7.64
CA GLN A 207 1.97 -1.30 8.95
C GLN A 207 2.14 0.18 9.25
N GLU A 208 1.34 0.66 10.21
CA GLU A 208 1.50 1.98 10.78
C GLU A 208 2.92 2.27 11.26
N GLY A 209 3.32 3.51 11.16
CA GLY A 209 4.62 4.00 11.66
C GLY A 209 4.74 3.90 13.18
N ALA A 210 5.96 3.89 13.69
CA ALA A 210 6.23 3.92 15.13
C ALA A 210 6.51 5.35 15.65
N PHE A 211 5.85 6.37 15.05
CA PHE A 211 6.14 7.76 15.35
C PHE A 211 5.17 8.37 16.37
N PHE A 212 3.89 8.05 16.28
CA PHE A 212 2.88 8.50 17.22
C PHE A 212 2.41 7.35 18.10
N ASP A 213 2.05 7.63 19.35
CA ASP A 213 1.64 6.61 20.33
C ASP A 213 0.48 5.74 19.83
N GLN A 214 -0.47 6.33 19.13
CA GLN A 214 -1.61 5.61 18.56
C GLN A 214 -1.15 4.59 17.52
N ASP A 215 -0.26 4.97 16.63
CA ASP A 215 0.26 4.13 15.55
C ASP A 215 1.09 2.97 16.13
N ILE A 216 1.86 3.23 17.18
CA ILE A 216 2.60 2.20 17.92
C ILE A 216 1.66 1.12 18.46
N TRP A 217 0.51 1.51 19.00
CA TRP A 217 -0.49 0.56 19.52
C TRP A 217 -1.09 -0.31 18.41
N GLU A 218 -1.44 0.30 17.27
CA GLU A 218 -2.00 -0.45 16.14
C GLU A 218 -0.95 -1.37 15.52
N MET A 219 0.27 -0.92 15.29
CA MET A 219 1.38 -1.75 14.84
C MET A 219 1.62 -2.95 15.77
N GLN A 220 1.65 -2.73 17.10
CA GLN A 220 1.83 -3.81 18.07
C GLN A 220 0.67 -4.80 18.04
N ARG A 221 -0.56 -4.32 17.85
CA ARG A 221 -1.76 -5.15 17.73
C ARG A 221 -1.71 -6.04 16.49
N ALA A 222 -1.36 -5.47 15.33
CA ALA A 222 -1.18 -6.21 14.09
C ALA A 222 -0.03 -7.23 14.21
N HIS A 223 1.12 -6.82 14.73
CA HIS A 223 2.26 -7.71 14.93
C HIS A 223 1.95 -8.90 15.85
N ARG A 224 1.14 -8.72 16.91
CA ARG A 224 0.69 -9.86 17.74
C ARG A 224 -0.10 -10.89 16.94
N LYS A 225 -0.96 -10.46 16.01
CA LYS A 225 -1.72 -11.36 15.14
C LYS A 225 -0.80 -12.11 14.18
N VAL A 226 0.17 -11.42 13.57
CA VAL A 226 1.17 -12.03 12.69
C VAL A 226 1.99 -13.08 13.46
N LYS A 227 2.49 -12.76 14.65
CA LYS A 227 3.25 -13.69 15.50
C LYS A 227 2.46 -14.93 15.94
N ALA A 228 1.14 -14.85 15.97
CA ALA A 228 0.30 -16.00 16.30
C ALA A 228 0.21 -17.01 15.14
N VAL A 229 0.59 -16.61 13.94
CA VAL A 229 0.48 -17.43 12.71
C VAL A 229 1.86 -17.81 12.16
N PHE A 230 2.77 -16.85 12.07
CA PHE A 230 4.09 -17.06 11.48
C PHE A 230 5.13 -17.45 12.54
N PRO A 231 5.95 -18.48 12.31
CA PRO A 231 6.96 -18.92 13.28
C PRO A 231 8.08 -17.90 13.49
N ILE A 232 8.38 -17.11 12.45
CA ILE A 232 9.36 -16.02 12.50
C ILE A 232 8.66 -14.74 12.06
N SER A 233 8.78 -13.69 12.86
CA SER A 233 8.23 -12.37 12.56
C SER A 233 9.21 -11.30 13.03
N ARG A 234 9.43 -10.29 12.19
CA ARG A 234 10.29 -9.13 12.47
C ARG A 234 9.59 -7.86 12.02
N VAL A 235 9.77 -6.79 12.76
CA VAL A 235 9.40 -5.43 12.37
C VAL A 235 10.67 -4.71 11.96
N TYR A 236 10.61 -4.00 10.87
CA TYR A 236 11.65 -3.06 10.44
C TYR A 236 10.99 -1.75 10.01
N GLY A 237 11.72 -0.67 10.07
CA GLY A 237 11.27 0.65 9.64
C GLY A 237 12.33 1.32 8.77
N PHE A 238 11.92 2.36 8.09
CA PHE A 238 12.77 3.24 7.29
C PHE A 238 12.25 4.67 7.43
N ASN A 239 13.12 5.65 7.22
CA ASN A 239 12.81 7.09 7.28
C ASN A 239 13.26 7.75 5.98
#